data_a6027f59844559b384c0489991f952d9
#
_entry.id   a6027f59844559b384c0489991f952d9
#
_cell.length_a   1.000
_cell.length_b   1.000
_cell.length_c   1.000
_cell.angle_alpha   90.00
_cell.angle_beta   90.00
_cell.angle_gamma   90.00
#
_symmetry.space_group_name_H-M   'P 1'
#
loop_
_entity.id
_entity.type
_entity.pdbx_description
1 polymer ?
#
loop_
_entity_poly.entity_id
_entity_poly.type
_entity_poly.pdbx_seq_one_letter_code
_entity_poly.pdbx_strand_id
1 'polypeptide(L)'
;MLSSEINKFRKIVGNKNVITDKNDMQKYLKEWRGVYTGVAGAIVKPKSTEEVSNILKFAYRKNISCIPQGGNTGLVGGQIPFNKNHIVISLERLNKIREINPTDQSVTVEAGLILSDLQKKCDENNLIFPLSLASEGSCSLGGNIASNAGGVAVLYYGNTRELVMGLEVVLSDGSIINNLKTLIKDNTGYSIKDLFIGSEGTLGVITAATLKVFPKPKNTYTALLSVDSPKQSIEILNYIRNNLSIPLTAFELMNNFSIELVNKHMDKASI
;
A
#
# COMPACT_ATOMS: atom_id res chain seq x y z
N MET A 1 0.78 4.61 -28.97
CA MET A 1 0.50 3.15 -28.90
C MET A 1 -0.30 2.74 -30.12
N LEU A 2 0.00 1.60 -30.73
CA LEU A 2 -0.70 1.10 -31.94
C LEU A 2 -1.97 0.36 -31.53
N SER A 3 -3.00 0.38 -32.42
CA SER A 3 -4.27 -0.34 -32.18
C SER A 3 -4.06 -1.86 -31.98
N SER A 4 -3.05 -2.45 -32.64
CA SER A 4 -2.69 -3.86 -32.48
C SER A 4 -2.18 -4.19 -31.07
N GLU A 5 -1.46 -3.27 -30.43
CA GLU A 5 -0.97 -3.44 -29.04
C GLU A 5 -2.11 -3.38 -28.04
N ILE A 6 -3.02 -2.44 -28.21
CA ILE A 6 -4.24 -2.32 -27.39
C ILE A 6 -5.09 -3.60 -27.51
N ASN A 7 -5.25 -4.12 -28.72
CA ASN A 7 -6.00 -5.36 -28.93
C ASN A 7 -5.32 -6.57 -28.26
N LYS A 8 -4.01 -6.59 -28.16
CA LYS A 8 -3.30 -7.64 -27.40
C LYS A 8 -3.60 -7.57 -25.92
N PHE A 9 -3.59 -6.37 -25.31
CA PHE A 9 -4.00 -6.20 -23.91
C PHE A 9 -5.45 -6.60 -23.69
N ARG A 10 -6.35 -6.25 -24.61
CA ARG A 10 -7.77 -6.69 -24.57
C ARG A 10 -7.93 -8.20 -24.59
N LYS A 11 -7.09 -8.91 -25.34
CA LYS A 11 -7.09 -10.39 -25.36
C LYS A 11 -6.63 -10.99 -24.04
N ILE A 12 -5.76 -10.29 -23.27
CA ILE A 12 -5.26 -10.77 -21.98
C ILE A 12 -6.30 -10.56 -20.89
N VAL A 13 -6.82 -9.33 -20.74
CA VAL A 13 -7.65 -8.96 -19.59
C VAL A 13 -9.16 -8.85 -19.91
N GLY A 14 -9.54 -8.98 -21.18
CA GLY A 14 -10.91 -8.73 -21.69
C GLY A 14 -11.13 -7.27 -22.07
N ASN A 15 -12.01 -7.05 -23.06
CA ASN A 15 -12.26 -5.74 -23.67
C ASN A 15 -12.62 -4.64 -22.67
N LYS A 16 -13.48 -4.94 -21.68
CA LYS A 16 -13.97 -4.01 -20.67
C LYS A 16 -12.88 -3.55 -19.68
N ASN A 17 -11.74 -4.23 -19.66
CA ASN A 17 -10.67 -4.00 -18.70
C ASN A 17 -9.44 -3.30 -19.33
N VAL A 18 -9.60 -2.78 -20.55
CA VAL A 18 -8.65 -1.88 -21.20
C VAL A 18 -9.35 -0.58 -21.52
N ILE A 19 -9.03 0.47 -20.76
CA ILE A 19 -9.62 1.80 -20.90
C ILE A 19 -8.73 2.63 -21.82
N THR A 20 -9.31 3.22 -22.86
CA THR A 20 -8.63 4.10 -23.82
C THR A 20 -9.37 5.43 -24.01
N ASP A 21 -10.59 5.54 -23.49
CA ASP A 21 -11.33 6.80 -23.48
C ASP A 21 -10.67 7.79 -22.53
N LYS A 22 -10.49 9.02 -22.98
CA LYS A 22 -9.77 10.06 -22.23
C LYS A 22 -10.47 10.45 -20.92
N ASN A 23 -11.80 10.48 -20.91
CA ASN A 23 -12.55 10.86 -19.72
C ASN A 23 -12.48 9.77 -18.66
N ASP A 24 -12.63 8.50 -19.07
CA ASP A 24 -12.55 7.35 -18.17
C ASP A 24 -11.15 7.14 -17.59
N MET A 25 -10.11 7.61 -18.30
CA MET A 25 -8.73 7.52 -17.84
C MET A 25 -8.39 8.56 -16.76
N GLN A 26 -9.12 9.67 -16.62
CA GLN A 26 -8.74 10.81 -15.77
C GLN A 26 -8.45 10.42 -14.32
N LYS A 27 -9.26 9.54 -13.73
CA LYS A 27 -9.06 9.09 -12.34
C LYS A 27 -7.75 8.34 -12.09
N TYR A 28 -7.11 7.82 -13.15
CA TYR A 28 -5.82 7.13 -13.08
C TYR A 28 -4.64 8.06 -13.43
N LEU A 29 -4.91 9.17 -14.09
CA LEU A 29 -3.90 10.08 -14.63
C LEU A 29 -3.66 11.31 -13.75
N LYS A 30 -4.47 11.53 -12.73
CA LYS A 30 -4.35 12.64 -11.80
C LYS A 30 -4.19 12.11 -10.37
N GLU A 31 -3.15 12.57 -9.65
CA GLU A 31 -2.99 12.23 -8.25
C GLU A 31 -3.94 13.07 -7.36
N TRP A 32 -4.11 12.65 -6.11
CA TRP A 32 -5.12 13.19 -5.21
C TRP A 32 -5.08 14.74 -5.02
N ARG A 33 -3.89 15.34 -4.91
CA ARG A 33 -3.76 16.81 -4.76
C ARG A 33 -3.91 17.57 -6.08
N GLY A 34 -3.84 16.87 -7.22
CA GLY A 34 -3.89 17.48 -8.55
C GLY A 34 -2.60 18.19 -8.98
N VAL A 35 -1.50 18.05 -8.24
CA VAL A 35 -0.18 18.59 -8.60
C VAL A 35 0.39 17.88 -9.82
N TYR A 36 0.22 16.54 -9.88
CA TYR A 36 0.66 15.74 -11.01
C TYR A 36 -0.53 15.29 -11.84
N THR A 37 -0.52 15.66 -13.11
CA THR A 37 -1.47 15.17 -14.12
C THR A 37 -0.69 14.61 -15.28
N GLY A 38 -0.97 13.37 -15.64
CA GLY A 38 -0.21 12.63 -16.63
C GLY A 38 -0.99 12.29 -17.90
N VAL A 39 -0.35 11.53 -18.76
CA VAL A 39 -0.91 10.99 -19.99
C VAL A 39 -0.47 9.53 -20.17
N ALA A 40 -1.37 8.66 -20.64
CA ALA A 40 -1.07 7.28 -20.98
C ALA A 40 -1.72 6.88 -22.29
N GLY A 41 -1.29 5.75 -22.86
CA GLY A 41 -1.94 5.15 -24.03
C GLY A 41 -3.13 4.29 -23.67
N ALA A 42 -3.11 3.66 -22.50
CA ALA A 42 -4.20 2.84 -21.98
C ALA A 42 -4.05 2.61 -20.47
N ILE A 43 -5.17 2.31 -19.82
CA ILE A 43 -5.22 1.71 -18.49
C ILE A 43 -5.59 0.24 -18.66
N VAL A 44 -4.79 -0.68 -18.13
CA VAL A 44 -5.00 -2.12 -18.21
C VAL A 44 -5.27 -2.66 -16.82
N LYS A 45 -6.37 -3.41 -16.65
CA LYS A 45 -6.85 -3.87 -15.32
C LYS A 45 -6.83 -5.39 -15.23
N PRO A 46 -5.71 -6.02 -14.88
CA PRO A 46 -5.61 -7.45 -14.65
C PRO A 46 -6.39 -7.90 -13.41
N LYS A 47 -6.83 -9.17 -13.41
CA LYS A 47 -7.51 -9.83 -12.27
C LYS A 47 -6.72 -10.98 -11.67
N SER A 48 -5.55 -11.28 -12.19
CA SER A 48 -4.68 -12.36 -11.68
C SER A 48 -3.21 -12.04 -11.93
N THR A 49 -2.34 -12.72 -11.20
CA THR A 49 -0.88 -12.65 -11.35
C THR A 49 -0.44 -13.06 -12.75
N GLU A 50 -1.10 -14.07 -13.34
CA GLU A 50 -0.83 -14.53 -14.71
C GLU A 50 -1.21 -13.47 -15.76
N GLU A 51 -2.30 -12.74 -15.54
CA GLU A 51 -2.65 -11.62 -16.43
C GLU A 51 -1.61 -10.50 -16.34
N VAL A 52 -1.10 -10.16 -15.12
CA VAL A 52 0.02 -9.21 -14.94
C VAL A 52 1.27 -9.70 -15.66
N SER A 53 1.63 -10.97 -15.47
CA SER A 53 2.78 -11.61 -16.15
C SER A 53 2.66 -11.49 -17.68
N ASN A 54 1.51 -11.84 -18.23
CA ASN A 54 1.28 -11.76 -19.68
C ASN A 54 1.33 -10.32 -20.22
N ILE A 55 0.85 -9.34 -19.44
CA ILE A 55 0.93 -7.92 -19.79
C ILE A 55 2.38 -7.48 -19.85
N LEU A 56 3.16 -7.73 -18.78
CA LEU A 56 4.57 -7.33 -18.67
C LEU A 56 5.42 -8.02 -19.72
N LYS A 57 5.25 -9.32 -19.93
CA LYS A 57 5.94 -10.08 -20.98
C LYS A 57 5.72 -9.52 -22.39
N PHE A 58 4.47 -9.11 -22.69
CA PHE A 58 4.17 -8.47 -23.96
C PHE A 58 4.76 -7.05 -24.04
N ALA A 59 4.61 -6.26 -22.99
CA ALA A 59 5.13 -4.90 -22.89
C ALA A 59 6.65 -4.88 -23.04
N TYR A 60 7.37 -5.79 -22.36
CA TYR A 60 8.82 -5.96 -22.46
C TYR A 60 9.28 -6.19 -23.91
N ARG A 61 8.63 -7.14 -24.62
CA ARG A 61 8.94 -7.45 -26.01
C ARG A 61 8.67 -6.29 -26.98
N LYS A 62 7.78 -5.37 -26.61
CA LYS A 62 7.37 -4.21 -27.42
C LYS A 62 7.98 -2.90 -26.93
N ASN A 63 8.84 -2.94 -25.92
CA ASN A 63 9.44 -1.76 -25.28
C ASN A 63 8.38 -0.73 -24.85
N ILE A 64 7.28 -1.23 -24.24
CA ILE A 64 6.19 -0.42 -23.69
C ILE A 64 6.43 -0.26 -22.18
N SER A 65 6.56 0.98 -21.73
CA SER A 65 6.70 1.26 -20.29
C SER A 65 5.39 1.05 -19.56
N CYS A 66 5.49 0.37 -18.41
CA CYS A 66 4.36 0.03 -17.53
C CYS A 66 4.49 0.76 -16.21
N ILE A 67 3.42 1.43 -15.79
CA ILE A 67 3.33 2.10 -14.49
C ILE A 67 2.33 1.33 -13.63
N PRO A 68 2.77 0.57 -12.61
CA PRO A 68 1.84 -0.09 -11.69
C PRO A 68 1.15 0.96 -10.82
N GLN A 69 -0.15 0.77 -10.59
CA GLN A 69 -0.95 1.67 -9.79
C GLN A 69 -1.91 0.90 -8.90
N GLY A 70 -1.91 1.23 -7.60
CA GLY A 70 -2.89 0.77 -6.63
C GLY A 70 -4.03 1.78 -6.44
N GLY A 71 -4.27 2.23 -5.22
CA GLY A 71 -5.33 3.18 -4.88
C GLY A 71 -5.12 4.64 -5.32
N ASN A 72 -4.04 4.94 -6.02
CA ASN A 72 -3.67 6.28 -6.51
C ASN A 72 -3.61 7.38 -5.41
N THR A 73 -3.24 7.00 -4.19
CA THR A 73 -3.17 7.88 -3.01
C THR A 73 -1.77 8.46 -2.76
N GLY A 74 -0.76 8.05 -3.52
CA GLY A 74 0.62 8.52 -3.40
C GLY A 74 0.76 10.01 -3.75
N LEU A 75 1.61 10.72 -3.01
CA LEU A 75 1.76 12.18 -3.13
C LEU A 75 3.02 12.62 -3.90
N VAL A 76 3.88 11.68 -4.30
CA VAL A 76 5.17 11.99 -4.95
C VAL A 76 5.15 11.78 -6.47
N GLY A 77 4.02 11.35 -7.04
CA GLY A 77 3.81 11.25 -8.48
C GLY A 77 4.34 9.98 -9.15
N GLY A 78 4.93 9.03 -8.41
CA GLY A 78 5.50 7.80 -8.99
C GLY A 78 4.51 6.92 -9.74
N GLN A 79 3.22 7.02 -9.42
CA GLN A 79 2.14 6.30 -10.06
C GLN A 79 1.56 6.99 -11.31
N ILE A 80 2.05 8.18 -11.68
CA ILE A 80 1.50 8.99 -12.77
C ILE A 80 2.35 8.83 -14.04
N PRO A 81 1.79 8.38 -15.17
CA PRO A 81 2.50 8.28 -16.44
C PRO A 81 2.60 9.63 -17.14
N PHE A 82 3.72 9.89 -17.81
CA PHE A 82 3.95 11.15 -18.54
C PHE A 82 4.15 10.97 -20.05
N ASN A 83 3.78 9.80 -20.61
CA ASN A 83 3.96 9.53 -22.04
C ASN A 83 2.78 8.70 -22.58
N LYS A 84 2.27 9.07 -23.77
CA LYS A 84 1.19 8.36 -24.47
C LYS A 84 1.53 6.94 -24.89
N ASN A 85 2.80 6.54 -24.86
CA ASN A 85 3.24 5.16 -25.10
C ASN A 85 3.31 4.32 -23.80
N HIS A 86 3.13 4.94 -22.64
CA HIS A 86 3.04 4.23 -21.38
C HIS A 86 1.64 3.61 -21.17
N ILE A 87 1.58 2.53 -20.42
CA ILE A 87 0.34 2.00 -19.88
C ILE A 87 0.34 2.07 -18.35
N VAL A 88 -0.83 2.29 -17.78
CA VAL A 88 -1.05 2.07 -16.35
C VAL A 88 -1.55 0.63 -16.16
N ILE A 89 -0.93 -0.12 -15.25
CA ILE A 89 -1.42 -1.41 -14.78
C ILE A 89 -2.13 -1.16 -13.46
N SER A 90 -3.46 -1.02 -13.50
CA SER A 90 -4.26 -0.84 -12.30
C SER A 90 -4.56 -2.18 -11.64
N LEU A 91 -4.17 -2.32 -10.38
CA LEU A 91 -4.30 -3.57 -9.62
C LEU A 91 -5.66 -3.67 -8.89
N GLU A 92 -6.59 -2.75 -9.11
CA GLU A 92 -7.89 -2.67 -8.40
C GLU A 92 -8.72 -3.97 -8.45
N ARG A 93 -8.47 -4.86 -9.42
CA ARG A 93 -9.18 -6.14 -9.58
C ARG A 93 -8.47 -7.32 -8.89
N LEU A 94 -7.25 -7.14 -8.42
CA LEU A 94 -6.55 -8.08 -7.54
C LEU A 94 -6.86 -7.70 -6.09
N ASN A 95 -8.06 -7.97 -5.61
CA ASN A 95 -8.58 -7.44 -4.36
C ASN A 95 -9.11 -8.51 -3.39
N LYS A 96 -8.67 -9.75 -3.54
CA LYS A 96 -9.13 -10.85 -2.70
C LYS A 96 -8.24 -11.01 -1.48
N ILE A 97 -8.84 -11.46 -0.39
CA ILE A 97 -8.15 -12.11 0.70
C ILE A 97 -8.08 -13.59 0.33
N ARG A 98 -6.84 -14.09 0.13
CA ARG A 98 -6.61 -15.50 -0.27
C ARG A 98 -6.71 -16.43 0.92
N GLU A 99 -6.21 -15.99 2.10
CA GLU A 99 -6.19 -16.80 3.31
C GLU A 99 -6.13 -15.90 4.55
N ILE A 100 -6.78 -16.30 5.63
CA ILE A 100 -6.58 -15.76 6.98
C ILE A 100 -6.26 -16.94 7.88
N ASN A 101 -5.12 -16.87 8.56
CA ASN A 101 -4.69 -17.89 9.50
C ASN A 101 -4.47 -17.27 10.89
N PRO A 102 -5.46 -17.35 11.79
CA PRO A 102 -5.34 -16.83 13.15
C PRO A 102 -4.26 -17.55 13.98
N THR A 103 -4.01 -18.83 13.71
CA THR A 103 -3.00 -19.63 14.43
C THR A 103 -1.59 -19.13 14.11
N ASP A 104 -1.28 -18.90 12.83
CA ASP A 104 0.01 -18.35 12.37
C ASP A 104 0.07 -16.83 12.51
N GLN A 105 -1.04 -16.18 12.91
CA GLN A 105 -1.17 -14.73 12.93
C GLN A 105 -0.76 -14.10 11.59
N SER A 106 -1.27 -14.67 10.51
CA SER A 106 -0.96 -14.24 9.15
C SER A 106 -2.20 -14.09 8.28
N VAL A 107 -2.08 -13.25 7.26
CA VAL A 107 -3.08 -13.11 6.21
C VAL A 107 -2.39 -13.00 4.86
N THR A 108 -2.90 -13.74 3.86
CA THR A 108 -2.43 -13.62 2.47
C THR A 108 -3.47 -12.90 1.64
N VAL A 109 -3.05 -11.79 1.02
CA VAL A 109 -3.91 -10.85 0.31
C VAL A 109 -3.38 -10.49 -1.06
N GLU A 110 -4.26 -10.10 -1.96
CA GLU A 110 -3.90 -9.54 -3.25
C GLU A 110 -3.60 -8.04 -3.14
N ALA A 111 -2.71 -7.54 -4.00
CA ALA A 111 -2.11 -6.22 -3.90
C ALA A 111 -3.09 -5.04 -4.05
N GLY A 112 -4.20 -5.24 -4.77
CA GLY A 112 -5.25 -4.22 -4.95
C GLY A 112 -6.28 -4.15 -3.83
N LEU A 113 -6.20 -5.03 -2.81
CA LEU A 113 -7.10 -4.98 -1.67
C LEU A 113 -6.92 -3.65 -0.91
N ILE A 114 -8.03 -3.01 -0.58
CA ILE A 114 -8.03 -1.75 0.18
C ILE A 114 -7.69 -2.02 1.65
N LEU A 115 -6.90 -1.13 2.26
CA LEU A 115 -6.42 -1.29 3.64
C LEU A 115 -7.58 -1.44 4.64
N SER A 116 -8.60 -0.60 4.56
CA SER A 116 -9.76 -0.67 5.47
C SER A 116 -10.55 -1.97 5.34
N ASP A 117 -10.60 -2.58 4.14
CA ASP A 117 -11.27 -3.87 3.94
C ASP A 117 -10.50 -5.00 4.64
N LEU A 118 -9.16 -4.97 4.60
CA LEU A 118 -8.33 -5.88 5.37
C LEU A 118 -8.55 -5.70 6.87
N GLN A 119 -8.49 -4.45 7.36
CA GLN A 119 -8.67 -4.13 8.78
C GLN A 119 -10.01 -4.65 9.30
N LYS A 120 -11.09 -4.39 8.57
CA LYS A 120 -12.42 -4.91 8.89
C LYS A 120 -12.43 -6.44 8.96
N LYS A 121 -11.78 -7.09 7.98
CA LYS A 121 -11.73 -8.56 7.96
C LYS A 121 -10.89 -9.14 9.09
N CYS A 122 -9.83 -8.48 9.48
CA CYS A 122 -9.06 -8.84 10.68
C CYS A 122 -9.91 -8.70 11.95
N ASP A 123 -10.66 -7.60 12.07
CA ASP A 123 -11.51 -7.32 13.22
C ASP A 123 -12.58 -8.41 13.41
N GLU A 124 -13.22 -8.88 12.33
CA GLU A 124 -14.15 -10.00 12.32
C GLU A 124 -13.55 -11.32 12.86
N ASN A 125 -12.22 -11.44 12.85
CA ASN A 125 -11.47 -12.60 13.32
C ASN A 125 -10.73 -12.35 14.66
N ASN A 126 -11.07 -11.29 15.39
CA ASN A 126 -10.39 -10.86 16.62
C ASN A 126 -8.89 -10.59 16.43
N LEU A 127 -8.53 -10.11 15.26
CA LEU A 127 -7.18 -9.72 14.86
C LEU A 127 -7.13 -8.25 14.49
N ILE A 128 -5.93 -7.66 14.45
CA ILE A 128 -5.67 -6.36 13.85
C ILE A 128 -4.56 -6.45 12.81
N PHE A 129 -4.68 -5.66 11.75
CA PHE A 129 -3.57 -5.27 10.90
C PHE A 129 -3.22 -3.81 11.24
N PRO A 130 -2.06 -3.55 11.90
CA PRO A 130 -1.83 -2.30 12.63
C PRO A 130 -1.32 -1.13 11.77
N LEU A 131 -1.41 -1.21 10.45
CA LEU A 131 -1.12 -0.08 9.58
C LEU A 131 -2.32 0.88 9.62
N SER A 132 -2.13 2.12 10.07
CA SER A 132 -3.16 3.15 10.12
C SER A 132 -2.71 4.39 9.35
N LEU A 133 -3.44 4.73 8.29
CA LEU A 133 -3.13 5.81 7.36
C LEU A 133 -4.36 6.69 7.16
N ALA A 134 -4.16 7.99 6.91
CA ALA A 134 -5.26 8.89 6.55
C ALA A 134 -6.01 8.43 5.28
N SER A 135 -5.35 7.67 4.40
CA SER A 135 -5.90 7.15 3.14
C SER A 135 -6.42 5.71 3.23
N GLU A 136 -6.62 5.14 4.43
CA GLU A 136 -6.96 3.72 4.62
C GLU A 136 -8.20 3.24 3.85
N GLY A 137 -9.17 4.13 3.61
CA GLY A 137 -10.36 3.84 2.82
C GLY A 137 -10.14 3.81 1.29
N SER A 138 -8.94 4.13 0.81
CA SER A 138 -8.65 4.22 -0.64
C SER A 138 -7.28 3.67 -1.04
N CYS A 139 -6.30 3.64 -0.14
CA CYS A 139 -4.99 3.06 -0.44
C CYS A 139 -5.08 1.53 -0.55
N SER A 140 -4.28 0.95 -1.44
CA SER A 140 -4.19 -0.49 -1.62
C SER A 140 -2.94 -1.06 -0.95
N LEU A 141 -3.01 -2.32 -0.52
CA LEU A 141 -1.92 -2.99 0.17
C LEU A 141 -0.64 -3.08 -0.65
N GLY A 142 -0.75 -3.38 -1.95
CA GLY A 142 0.41 -3.37 -2.85
C GLY A 142 1.07 -2.00 -2.95
N GLY A 143 0.29 -0.91 -2.96
CA GLY A 143 0.79 0.45 -2.91
C GLY A 143 1.49 0.78 -1.59
N ASN A 144 0.89 0.38 -0.46
CA ASN A 144 1.47 0.56 0.86
C ASN A 144 2.81 -0.19 1.01
N ILE A 145 2.90 -1.41 0.47
CA ILE A 145 4.13 -2.20 0.45
C ILE A 145 5.17 -1.56 -0.47
N ALA A 146 4.77 -1.17 -1.68
CA ALA A 146 5.68 -0.58 -2.67
C ALA A 146 6.29 0.74 -2.21
N SER A 147 5.58 1.51 -1.37
CA SER A 147 6.08 2.76 -0.75
C SER A 147 6.66 2.58 0.64
N ASN A 148 6.67 1.37 1.20
CA ASN A 148 7.01 1.09 2.59
C ASN A 148 6.27 2.04 3.55
N ALA A 149 4.96 2.13 3.40
CA ALA A 149 4.14 3.09 4.12
C ALA A 149 4.27 2.94 5.63
N GLY A 150 4.35 4.06 6.33
CA GLY A 150 4.34 4.14 7.78
C GLY A 150 3.15 4.98 8.25
N GLY A 151 2.51 4.57 9.33
CA GLY A 151 1.39 5.28 9.95
C GLY A 151 1.66 5.56 11.42
N VAL A 152 0.63 5.96 12.17
CA VAL A 152 0.76 6.36 13.57
C VAL A 152 1.25 5.24 14.50
N ALA A 153 1.00 3.97 14.15
CA ALA A 153 1.36 2.82 14.96
C ALA A 153 2.80 2.29 14.75
N VAL A 154 3.61 3.00 13.97
CA VAL A 154 4.98 2.62 13.62
C VAL A 154 5.87 2.44 14.85
N LEU A 155 5.63 3.20 15.91
CA LEU A 155 6.44 3.17 17.12
C LEU A 155 6.53 1.77 17.75
N TYR A 156 5.48 0.99 17.65
CA TYR A 156 5.41 -0.37 18.19
C TYR A 156 5.47 -1.47 17.13
N TYR A 157 4.75 -1.29 16.01
CA TYR A 157 4.59 -2.34 15.00
C TYR A 157 5.56 -2.21 13.82
N GLY A 158 6.29 -1.10 13.71
CA GLY A 158 7.17 -0.80 12.58
C GLY A 158 6.40 -0.32 11.34
N ASN A 159 7.15 -0.08 10.27
CA ASN A 159 6.60 0.25 8.95
C ASN A 159 6.00 -0.99 8.27
N THR A 160 5.46 -0.82 7.07
CA THR A 160 4.94 -1.94 6.27
C THR A 160 5.96 -3.05 6.06
N ARG A 161 7.27 -2.73 5.96
CA ARG A 161 8.37 -3.71 5.84
C ARG A 161 8.36 -4.75 6.95
N GLU A 162 8.16 -4.32 8.19
CA GLU A 162 8.14 -5.20 9.37
C GLU A 162 6.89 -6.07 9.42
N LEU A 163 5.83 -5.63 8.73
CA LEU A 163 4.55 -6.36 8.66
C LEU A 163 4.51 -7.38 7.52
N VAL A 164 5.40 -7.30 6.53
CA VAL A 164 5.43 -8.22 5.38
C VAL A 164 6.24 -9.46 5.69
N MET A 165 5.62 -10.64 5.56
CA MET A 165 6.26 -11.96 5.70
C MET A 165 6.75 -12.50 4.37
N GLY A 166 5.98 -12.32 3.29
CA GLY A 166 6.32 -12.81 1.96
C GLY A 166 5.63 -12.01 0.86
N LEU A 167 6.15 -12.10 -0.35
CA LEU A 167 5.61 -11.40 -1.53
C LEU A 167 5.48 -12.33 -2.73
N GLU A 168 4.49 -12.04 -3.55
CA GLU A 168 4.37 -12.49 -4.92
C GLU A 168 4.58 -11.28 -5.84
N VAL A 169 5.54 -11.36 -6.74
CA VAL A 169 5.97 -10.24 -7.59
C VAL A 169 6.14 -10.70 -9.03
N VAL A 170 5.73 -9.88 -9.97
CA VAL A 170 5.99 -10.09 -11.40
C VAL A 170 7.07 -9.13 -11.88
N LEU A 171 8.14 -9.66 -12.43
CA LEU A 171 9.26 -8.89 -12.99
C LEU A 171 8.92 -8.31 -14.36
N SER A 172 9.75 -7.40 -14.85
CA SER A 172 9.52 -6.71 -16.13
C SER A 172 9.43 -7.63 -17.34
N ASP A 173 10.12 -8.77 -17.32
CA ASP A 173 10.09 -9.79 -18.38
C ASP A 173 8.86 -10.73 -18.29
N GLY A 174 8.03 -10.57 -17.24
CA GLY A 174 6.87 -11.39 -16.94
C GLY A 174 7.17 -12.61 -16.06
N SER A 175 8.41 -12.80 -15.59
CA SER A 175 8.73 -13.85 -14.63
C SER A 175 8.05 -13.59 -13.30
N ILE A 176 7.53 -14.67 -12.67
CA ILE A 176 6.84 -14.59 -11.38
C ILE A 176 7.77 -15.10 -10.29
N ILE A 177 8.01 -14.28 -9.28
CA ILE A 177 8.62 -14.67 -8.01
C ILE A 177 7.47 -14.88 -7.03
N ASN A 178 7.24 -16.12 -6.60
CA ASN A 178 6.27 -16.45 -5.56
C ASN A 178 7.01 -16.90 -4.31
N ASN A 179 6.99 -16.08 -3.29
CA ASN A 179 7.58 -16.33 -1.99
C ASN A 179 6.60 -15.92 -0.87
N LEU A 180 5.36 -16.38 -0.98
CA LEU A 180 4.33 -16.20 0.05
C LEU A 180 4.61 -17.20 1.19
N LYS A 181 5.24 -16.71 2.25
CA LYS A 181 5.65 -17.51 3.42
C LYS A 181 4.99 -16.98 4.68
N THR A 182 4.72 -17.87 5.64
CA THR A 182 4.21 -17.54 6.97
C THR A 182 5.27 -17.73 8.07
N LEU A 183 6.48 -18.20 7.72
CA LEU A 183 7.55 -18.44 8.68
C LEU A 183 8.12 -17.13 9.23
N ILE A 184 8.02 -16.95 10.55
CA ILE A 184 8.62 -15.79 11.25
C ILE A 184 10.15 -15.93 11.25
N LYS A 185 10.67 -17.12 11.56
CA LYS A 185 12.10 -17.40 11.50
C LYS A 185 12.42 -18.10 10.19
N ASP A 186 12.92 -17.35 9.22
CA ASP A 186 13.41 -17.87 7.95
C ASP A 186 14.84 -17.40 7.70
N ASN A 187 15.80 -18.31 7.87
CA ASN A 187 17.22 -18.05 7.67
C ASN A 187 17.70 -18.55 6.29
N THR A 188 16.79 -18.83 5.36
CA THR A 188 17.08 -19.44 4.06
C THR A 188 17.36 -18.38 3.00
N GLY A 189 18.63 -18.17 2.66
CA GLY A 189 19.05 -17.31 1.56
C GLY A 189 18.81 -15.81 1.82
N TYR A 190 18.77 -15.02 0.75
CA TYR A 190 18.55 -13.60 0.81
C TYR A 190 17.09 -13.25 1.05
N SER A 191 16.83 -12.14 1.77
CA SER A 191 15.49 -11.59 1.96
C SER A 191 15.03 -10.83 0.69
N ILE A 192 14.61 -11.57 -0.32
CA ILE A 192 14.25 -11.00 -1.63
C ILE A 192 13.06 -10.02 -1.52
N LYS A 193 12.11 -10.27 -0.59
CA LYS A 193 10.98 -9.36 -0.36
C LYS A 193 11.43 -7.92 -0.08
N ASP A 194 12.54 -7.75 0.62
CA ASP A 194 13.05 -6.44 1.03
C ASP A 194 13.59 -5.59 -0.13
N LEU A 195 13.87 -6.18 -1.29
CA LEU A 195 14.19 -5.45 -2.52
C LEU A 195 12.96 -4.74 -3.09
N PHE A 196 11.79 -5.36 -2.99
CA PHE A 196 10.54 -4.84 -3.57
C PHE A 196 9.78 -3.89 -2.64
N ILE A 197 9.96 -4.04 -1.31
CA ILE A 197 9.35 -3.14 -0.33
C ILE A 197 10.03 -1.78 -0.40
N GLY A 198 9.26 -0.74 -0.74
CA GLY A 198 9.80 0.61 -0.94
C GLY A 198 10.43 0.84 -2.33
N SER A 199 10.29 -0.11 -3.27
CA SER A 199 10.79 0.04 -4.65
C SER A 199 9.89 0.86 -5.56
N GLU A 200 8.68 1.22 -5.12
CA GLU A 200 7.68 2.00 -5.86
C GLU A 200 7.37 1.44 -7.27
N GLY A 201 7.40 0.11 -7.42
CA GLY A 201 7.11 -0.57 -8.68
C GLY A 201 8.25 -0.55 -9.71
N THR A 202 9.43 -0.02 -9.36
CA THR A 202 10.58 0.09 -10.29
C THR A 202 11.28 -1.24 -10.54
N LEU A 203 11.19 -2.20 -9.62
CA LEU A 203 11.82 -3.52 -9.72
C LEU A 203 10.85 -4.63 -10.14
N GLY A 204 9.54 -4.40 -10.02
CA GLY A 204 8.50 -5.36 -10.36
C GLY A 204 7.14 -4.93 -9.85
N VAL A 205 6.11 -5.68 -10.23
CA VAL A 205 4.72 -5.43 -9.82
C VAL A 205 4.34 -6.42 -8.73
N ILE A 206 4.09 -5.95 -7.51
CA ILE A 206 3.60 -6.77 -6.40
C ILE A 206 2.15 -7.17 -6.73
N THR A 207 1.85 -8.46 -6.69
CA THR A 207 0.51 -9.00 -6.98
C THR A 207 -0.17 -9.59 -5.75
N ALA A 208 0.60 -10.09 -4.78
CA ALA A 208 0.09 -10.55 -3.49
C ALA A 208 1.16 -10.41 -2.40
N ALA A 209 0.70 -10.46 -1.15
CA ALA A 209 1.55 -10.45 0.03
C ALA A 209 0.99 -11.34 1.14
N THR A 210 1.88 -11.95 1.91
CA THR A 210 1.58 -12.50 3.23
C THR A 210 2.00 -11.49 4.28
N LEU A 211 1.07 -11.11 5.15
CA LEU A 211 1.21 -10.05 6.13
C LEU A 211 1.03 -10.60 7.54
N LYS A 212 1.76 -10.02 8.51
CA LYS A 212 1.56 -10.28 9.93
C LYS A 212 0.29 -9.58 10.41
N VAL A 213 -0.49 -10.29 11.19
CA VAL A 213 -1.59 -9.73 11.94
C VAL A 213 -1.36 -10.02 13.43
N PHE A 214 -2.05 -9.30 14.29
CA PHE A 214 -1.85 -9.39 15.73
C PHE A 214 -3.19 -9.62 16.41
N PRO A 215 -3.21 -10.22 17.61
CA PRO A 215 -4.42 -10.30 18.41
C PRO A 215 -4.98 -8.90 18.68
N LYS A 216 -6.30 -8.76 18.58
CA LYS A 216 -6.97 -7.50 18.88
C LYS A 216 -6.73 -7.13 20.35
N PRO A 217 -6.22 -5.92 20.66
CA PRO A 217 -6.04 -5.50 22.04
C PRO A 217 -7.41 -5.40 22.74
N LYS A 218 -7.49 -5.88 23.98
CA LYS A 218 -8.72 -5.83 24.77
C LYS A 218 -9.13 -4.40 25.09
N ASN A 219 -8.16 -3.54 25.37
CA ASN A 219 -8.36 -2.13 25.69
C ASN A 219 -7.29 -1.28 25.00
N THR A 220 -7.67 -0.08 24.60
CA THR A 220 -6.76 0.95 24.08
C THR A 220 -7.02 2.23 24.87
N TYR A 221 -5.96 2.87 25.33
CA TYR A 221 -6.01 4.13 26.05
C TYR A 221 -5.27 5.21 25.28
N THR A 222 -5.84 6.40 25.23
CA THR A 222 -5.21 7.58 24.66
C THR A 222 -5.12 8.65 25.74
N ALA A 223 -3.97 9.28 25.87
CA ALA A 223 -3.76 10.42 26.77
C ALA A 223 -3.31 11.64 25.98
N LEU A 224 -3.86 12.80 26.30
CA LEU A 224 -3.39 14.09 25.81
C LEU A 224 -2.69 14.80 26.95
N LEU A 225 -1.44 15.21 26.72
CA LEU A 225 -0.59 15.86 27.71
C LEU A 225 -0.17 17.24 27.22
N SER A 226 -0.22 18.25 28.10
CA SER A 226 0.38 19.55 27.84
C SER A 226 1.87 19.49 28.19
N VAL A 227 2.70 20.05 27.32
CA VAL A 227 4.16 20.15 27.51
C VAL A 227 4.65 21.55 27.16
N ASP A 228 5.67 22.03 27.87
CA ASP A 228 6.21 23.37 27.69
C ASP A 228 7.23 23.45 26.53
N SER A 229 7.75 22.31 26.09
CA SER A 229 8.75 22.26 25.04
C SER A 229 8.80 20.88 24.33
N PRO A 230 9.31 20.82 23.08
CA PRO A 230 9.60 19.55 22.41
C PRO A 230 10.59 18.67 23.20
N LYS A 231 11.50 19.27 23.97
CA LYS A 231 12.43 18.53 24.84
C LYS A 231 11.69 17.74 25.91
N GLN A 232 10.73 18.37 26.58
CA GLN A 232 9.92 17.70 27.60
C GLN A 232 9.10 16.53 27.02
N SER A 233 8.59 16.66 25.78
CA SER A 233 7.90 15.54 25.14
C SER A 233 8.82 14.33 24.93
N ILE A 234 10.09 14.55 24.55
CA ILE A 234 11.08 13.48 24.41
C ILE A 234 11.42 12.85 25.76
N GLU A 235 11.52 13.65 26.83
CA GLU A 235 11.74 13.14 28.20
C GLU A 235 10.58 12.23 28.64
N ILE A 236 9.34 12.63 28.37
CA ILE A 236 8.15 11.80 28.63
C ILE A 236 8.19 10.49 27.83
N LEU A 237 8.49 10.56 26.53
CA LEU A 237 8.62 9.37 25.68
C LEU A 237 9.66 8.39 26.26
N ASN A 238 10.84 8.90 26.64
CA ASN A 238 11.90 8.08 27.21
C ASN A 238 11.51 7.50 28.58
N TYR A 239 10.81 8.29 29.41
CA TYR A 239 10.30 7.80 30.68
C TYR A 239 9.32 6.62 30.48
N ILE A 240 8.36 6.76 29.56
CA ILE A 240 7.39 5.70 29.25
C ILE A 240 8.12 4.43 28.76
N ARG A 241 9.04 4.57 27.81
CA ARG A 241 9.76 3.42 27.23
C ARG A 241 10.66 2.69 28.22
N ASN A 242 11.25 3.40 29.17
CA ASN A 242 12.22 2.83 30.09
C ASN A 242 11.60 2.32 31.39
N ASN A 243 10.43 2.85 31.78
CA ASN A 243 9.86 2.57 33.10
C ASN A 243 8.50 1.87 33.05
N LEU A 244 7.82 1.88 31.90
CA LEU A 244 6.49 1.25 31.77
C LEU A 244 6.57 0.08 30.80
N SER A 245 6.18 -1.10 31.26
CA SER A 245 6.11 -2.32 30.43
C SER A 245 4.80 -2.38 29.64
N ILE A 246 4.48 -1.29 28.93
CA ILE A 246 3.27 -1.18 28.09
C ILE A 246 3.64 -1.02 26.63
N PRO A 247 2.85 -1.57 25.69
CA PRO A 247 3.02 -1.34 24.26
C PRO A 247 2.58 0.09 23.90
N LEU A 248 3.54 1.02 23.80
CA LEU A 248 3.28 2.37 23.32
C LEU A 248 3.19 2.35 21.79
N THR A 249 1.98 2.37 21.26
CA THR A 249 1.73 2.22 19.81
C THR A 249 1.95 3.50 19.02
N ALA A 250 1.58 4.66 19.61
CA ALA A 250 1.71 5.96 18.99
C ALA A 250 2.18 7.02 19.99
N PHE A 251 2.91 8.01 19.51
CA PHE A 251 3.31 9.18 20.26
C PHE A 251 3.47 10.36 19.29
N GLU A 252 2.55 11.30 19.37
CA GLU A 252 2.46 12.44 18.45
C GLU A 252 2.63 13.76 19.20
N LEU A 253 3.37 14.71 18.63
CA LEU A 253 3.53 16.05 19.15
C LEU A 253 2.80 17.05 18.25
N MET A 254 1.90 17.82 18.82
CA MET A 254 1.18 18.90 18.14
C MET A 254 1.60 20.26 18.74
N ASN A 255 1.86 21.25 17.91
CA ASN A 255 2.10 22.60 18.38
C ASN A 255 0.78 23.39 18.49
N ASN A 256 0.79 24.47 19.30
CA ASN A 256 -0.40 25.33 19.48
C ASN A 256 -0.96 25.85 18.16
N PHE A 257 -0.11 26.26 17.22
CA PHE A 257 -0.52 26.79 15.94
C PHE A 257 -1.37 25.77 15.15
N SER A 258 -0.97 24.50 15.15
CA SER A 258 -1.75 23.44 14.50
C SER A 258 -3.12 23.25 15.16
N ILE A 259 -3.16 23.28 16.50
CA ILE A 259 -4.41 23.18 17.26
C ILE A 259 -5.32 24.36 16.99
N GLU A 260 -4.79 25.59 16.99
CA GLU A 260 -5.54 26.81 16.67
C GLU A 260 -6.15 26.77 15.26
N LEU A 261 -5.39 26.27 14.26
CA LEU A 261 -5.91 26.12 12.90
C LEU A 261 -7.07 25.12 12.84
N VAL A 262 -6.96 23.99 13.53
CA VAL A 262 -8.04 22.99 13.60
C VAL A 262 -9.27 23.60 14.26
N ASN A 263 -9.12 24.23 15.42
CA ASN A 263 -10.22 24.85 16.16
C ASN A 263 -10.89 25.99 15.35
N LYS A 264 -10.12 26.73 14.53
CA LYS A 264 -10.62 27.81 13.70
C LYS A 264 -11.41 27.34 12.48
N HIS A 265 -11.02 26.19 11.89
CA HIS A 265 -11.52 25.76 10.59
C HIS A 265 -12.35 24.47 10.61
N MET A 266 -12.44 23.80 11.76
CA MET A 266 -13.19 22.56 11.91
C MET A 266 -14.20 22.66 13.05
N ASP A 267 -15.49 22.80 12.73
CA ASP A 267 -16.60 23.06 13.67
C ASP A 267 -16.82 22.02 14.79
N LYS A 268 -16.08 20.92 14.82
CA LYS A 268 -16.28 19.81 15.77
C LYS A 268 -15.03 19.40 16.57
N ALA A 269 -13.92 20.08 16.38
CA ALA A 269 -12.69 19.75 17.09
C ALA A 269 -12.45 20.78 18.22
N SER A 270 -13.03 20.55 19.40
CA SER A 270 -12.52 21.18 20.62
C SER A 270 -11.50 20.23 21.25
N ILE A 271 -10.22 20.55 21.15
CA ILE A 271 -9.15 19.90 21.90
C ILE A 271 -8.82 20.76 23.11
#